data_f5f471759758407740e8abc80354a918
#
_entry.id   f5f471759758407740e8abc80354a918
#
_cell.length_a   1.000
_cell.length_b   1.000
_cell.length_c   1.000
_cell.angle_alpha   90.00
_cell.angle_beta   90.00
_cell.angle_gamma   90.00
#
_symmetry.space_group_name_H-M   'P 1'
#
loop_
_entity.id
_entity.type
_entity.pdbx_description
1 polymer ?
#
loop_
_entity_poly.entity_id
_entity_poly.type
_entity_poly.pdbx_seq_one_letter_code
_entity_poly.pdbx_strand_id
1 'polypeptide(L)'
;MCRFKSGIIFKSRCVVAPGENDSHSDLLREMNIEDTYTNASRLFVRAELVPKNNEWWTDPDGWEFVVDQDVTPDWYDTDPGKYEEEFRQAVKAWWDKHVIVDKKIDELSSGFYRLKRCKVKKLLNDVKVYLDRSTVGEMCGRSTVGEMWGSSTVGKMRDSSTVGKMWGRSTVGKMWDSSTVGEMWGSSTVGEMWGSSTVGKMRNSSTARDFKNYPNVKIHIPKGGKFELVEHEEEKPCD
;
A
#
# COMPACT_ATOMS: atom_id res chain seq x y z
N MET A 1 -13.77 -12.72 -3.36
CA MET A 1 -12.79 -11.59 -3.34
C MET A 1 -12.48 -11.31 -1.88
N CYS A 2 -11.24 -11.49 -1.49
CA CYS A 2 -10.84 -11.30 -0.09
C CYS A 2 -11.08 -9.86 0.36
N ARG A 3 -11.72 -9.69 1.52
CA ARG A 3 -12.22 -8.36 1.96
C ARG A 3 -11.20 -7.55 2.72
N PHE A 4 -10.24 -8.18 3.40
CA PHE A 4 -9.12 -7.50 4.04
C PHE A 4 -8.01 -8.46 4.45
N LYS A 5 -7.97 -9.00 5.68
CA LYS A 5 -6.85 -9.83 6.11
C LYS A 5 -7.19 -11.29 6.06
N SER A 6 -6.66 -11.94 5.03
CA SER A 6 -6.92 -13.35 4.72
C SER A 6 -5.84 -14.25 5.28
N GLY A 7 -6.21 -15.49 5.53
CA GLY A 7 -5.30 -16.55 5.90
C GLY A 7 -5.91 -17.93 5.79
N ILE A 8 -5.09 -18.90 6.06
CA ILE A 8 -5.46 -20.33 6.02
C ILE A 8 -5.28 -20.92 7.41
N ILE A 9 -6.34 -21.51 7.91
CA ILE A 9 -6.34 -22.28 9.17
C ILE A 9 -6.11 -23.74 8.81
N PHE A 10 -5.10 -24.34 9.39
CA PHE A 10 -4.85 -25.80 9.40
C PHE A 10 -5.10 -26.36 10.80
N LYS A 11 -5.25 -27.66 10.91
CA LYS A 11 -5.48 -28.32 12.20
C LYS A 11 -4.43 -27.99 13.28
N SER A 12 -3.20 -27.67 12.89
CA SER A 12 -2.09 -27.44 13.81
C SER A 12 -1.51 -26.02 13.76
N ARG A 13 -1.96 -25.16 12.87
CA ARG A 13 -1.43 -23.78 12.72
C ARG A 13 -2.35 -22.89 11.89
N CYS A 14 -2.20 -21.59 12.06
CA CYS A 14 -2.76 -20.57 11.17
C CYS A 14 -1.63 -19.89 10.37
N VAL A 15 -1.91 -19.57 9.10
CA VAL A 15 -1.01 -18.82 8.22
C VAL A 15 -1.76 -17.60 7.70
N VAL A 16 -1.25 -16.41 8.00
CA VAL A 16 -1.84 -15.15 7.56
C VAL A 16 -1.05 -14.64 6.34
N ALA A 17 -1.73 -14.08 5.36
CA ALA A 17 -1.10 -13.50 4.18
C ALA A 17 -0.02 -12.47 4.58
N PRO A 18 1.24 -12.63 4.17
CA PRO A 18 2.35 -11.87 4.76
C PRO A 18 2.40 -10.40 4.34
N GLY A 19 1.89 -10.06 3.17
CA GLY A 19 2.05 -8.74 2.57
C GLY A 19 0.73 -8.05 2.21
N GLU A 20 0.70 -7.52 1.01
CA GLU A 20 -0.44 -6.83 0.41
C GLU A 20 -1.45 -7.77 -0.22
N ASN A 21 -0.96 -8.91 -0.67
CA ASN A 21 -1.78 -9.92 -1.30
C ASN A 21 -2.53 -10.69 -0.22
N ASP A 22 -3.83 -10.52 -0.18
CA ASP A 22 -4.73 -11.20 0.74
C ASP A 22 -5.50 -12.34 0.03
N SER A 23 -4.91 -12.94 -1.02
CA SER A 23 -5.49 -14.05 -1.79
C SER A 23 -5.27 -15.38 -1.09
N HIS A 24 -6.35 -16.09 -0.77
CA HIS A 24 -6.29 -17.46 -0.25
C HIS A 24 -5.65 -18.43 -1.24
N SER A 25 -6.00 -18.32 -2.53
CA SER A 25 -5.46 -19.19 -3.57
C SER A 25 -3.97 -18.99 -3.79
N ASP A 26 -3.46 -17.75 -3.64
CA ASP A 26 -2.03 -17.49 -3.72
C ASP A 26 -1.29 -18.07 -2.52
N LEU A 27 -1.84 -17.93 -1.31
CA LEU A 27 -1.28 -18.58 -0.12
C LEU A 27 -1.20 -20.10 -0.25
N LEU A 28 -2.29 -20.73 -0.73
CA LEU A 28 -2.31 -22.17 -0.94
C LEU A 28 -1.30 -22.60 -1.99
N ARG A 29 -1.19 -21.86 -3.09
CA ARG A 29 -0.19 -22.11 -4.15
C ARG A 29 1.25 -22.01 -3.63
N GLU A 30 1.56 -21.01 -2.80
CA GLU A 30 2.89 -20.87 -2.17
C GLU A 30 3.22 -22.07 -1.25
N MET A 31 2.21 -22.70 -0.68
CA MET A 31 2.35 -23.91 0.15
C MET A 31 2.28 -25.22 -0.66
N ASN A 32 2.18 -25.16 -1.99
CA ASN A 32 1.97 -26.31 -2.88
C ASN A 32 0.71 -27.12 -2.55
N ILE A 33 -0.38 -26.44 -2.15
CA ILE A 33 -1.67 -27.04 -1.87
C ILE A 33 -2.64 -26.62 -2.96
N GLU A 34 -3.28 -27.58 -3.62
CA GLU A 34 -4.31 -27.31 -4.61
C GLU A 34 -5.58 -26.79 -3.93
N ASP A 35 -6.13 -25.69 -4.43
CA ASP A 35 -7.38 -25.10 -3.98
C ASP A 35 -8.59 -25.84 -4.59
N THR A 36 -8.89 -27.02 -4.04
CA THR A 36 -9.97 -27.90 -4.47
C THR A 36 -10.99 -28.13 -3.37
N TYR A 37 -12.22 -28.49 -3.73
CA TYR A 37 -13.26 -28.87 -2.79
C TYR A 37 -12.81 -30.00 -1.84
N THR A 38 -12.14 -31.03 -2.38
CA THR A 38 -11.64 -32.17 -1.60
C THR A 38 -10.62 -31.72 -0.56
N ASN A 39 -9.69 -30.84 -0.92
CA ASN A 39 -8.71 -30.32 0.02
C ASN A 39 -9.32 -29.37 1.05
N ALA A 40 -10.26 -28.53 0.64
CA ALA A 40 -11.00 -27.64 1.54
C ALA A 40 -11.81 -28.42 2.59
N SER A 41 -12.43 -29.56 2.21
CA SER A 41 -13.19 -30.38 3.15
C SER A 41 -12.34 -31.20 4.13
N ARG A 42 -11.00 -31.22 3.99
CA ARG A 42 -10.13 -32.08 4.79
C ARG A 42 -8.93 -31.38 5.41
N LEU A 43 -8.29 -30.44 4.69
CA LEU A 43 -6.95 -29.95 5.02
C LEU A 43 -6.96 -28.56 5.63
N PHE A 44 -7.83 -27.68 5.19
CA PHE A 44 -7.76 -26.25 5.56
C PHE A 44 -9.11 -25.56 5.63
N VAL A 45 -9.11 -24.42 6.30
CA VAL A 45 -10.22 -23.43 6.27
C VAL A 45 -9.67 -22.09 5.80
N ARG A 46 -10.32 -21.51 4.78
CA ARG A 46 -10.07 -20.12 4.35
C ARG A 46 -10.79 -19.18 5.29
N ALA A 47 -10.06 -18.31 5.93
CA ALA A 47 -10.59 -17.38 6.91
C ALA A 47 -10.15 -15.94 6.63
N GLU A 48 -10.99 -15.00 7.01
CA GLU A 48 -10.73 -13.57 6.93
C GLU A 48 -11.10 -12.86 8.22
N LEU A 49 -10.33 -11.83 8.58
CA LEU A 49 -10.77 -10.79 9.50
C LEU A 49 -11.06 -9.51 8.71
N VAL A 50 -12.29 -9.03 8.81
CA VAL A 50 -12.81 -7.90 8.04
C VAL A 50 -13.08 -6.71 8.96
N PRO A 51 -12.35 -5.57 8.80
CA PRO A 51 -12.60 -4.38 9.60
C PRO A 51 -13.94 -3.74 9.25
N LYS A 52 -14.67 -3.27 10.26
CA LYS A 52 -15.89 -2.46 10.04
C LYS A 52 -15.56 -1.20 9.26
N ASN A 53 -16.40 -0.83 8.30
CA ASN A 53 -16.24 0.38 7.48
C ASN A 53 -14.88 0.50 6.76
N ASN A 54 -14.18 -0.63 6.52
CA ASN A 54 -12.80 -0.66 6.01
C ASN A 54 -11.78 0.08 6.91
N GLU A 55 -12.05 0.16 8.20
CA GLU A 55 -11.19 0.83 9.18
C GLU A 55 -10.03 -0.07 9.63
N TRP A 56 -9.16 -0.45 8.70
CA TRP A 56 -8.02 -1.35 8.90
C TRP A 56 -7.00 -0.88 9.95
N TRP A 57 -7.12 0.35 10.42
CA TRP A 57 -6.27 0.94 11.47
C TRP A 57 -6.82 0.74 12.88
N THR A 58 -7.99 0.14 13.04
CA THR A 58 -8.56 -0.23 14.34
C THR A 58 -8.01 -1.57 14.80
N ASP A 59 -8.15 -1.86 16.09
CA ASP A 59 -7.70 -3.12 16.65
C ASP A 59 -8.45 -4.31 16.01
N PRO A 60 -7.73 -5.34 15.53
CA PRO A 60 -8.33 -6.51 14.89
C PRO A 60 -9.27 -7.32 15.78
N ASP A 61 -9.19 -7.19 17.10
CA ASP A 61 -10.10 -7.89 18.04
C ASP A 61 -11.58 -7.53 17.77
N GLY A 62 -11.84 -6.31 17.29
CA GLY A 62 -13.18 -5.85 16.93
C GLY A 62 -13.61 -6.16 15.48
N TRP A 63 -12.78 -6.84 14.68
CA TRP A 63 -13.09 -7.16 13.29
C TRP A 63 -13.98 -8.39 13.17
N GLU A 64 -14.78 -8.45 12.11
CA GLU A 64 -15.64 -9.59 11.80
C GLU A 64 -14.81 -10.77 11.32
N PHE A 65 -15.00 -11.93 11.94
CA PHE A 65 -14.42 -13.18 11.46
C PHE A 65 -15.34 -13.81 10.41
N VAL A 66 -14.77 -14.22 9.29
CA VAL A 66 -15.51 -14.82 8.17
C VAL A 66 -14.79 -16.08 7.72
N VAL A 67 -15.54 -17.17 7.57
CA VAL A 67 -15.11 -18.38 6.86
C VAL A 67 -15.49 -18.23 5.39
N ASP A 68 -14.51 -18.24 4.50
CA ASP A 68 -14.67 -18.02 3.04
C ASP A 68 -14.66 -19.36 2.28
N GLN A 69 -15.49 -20.29 2.70
CA GLN A 69 -15.74 -21.57 2.01
C GLN A 69 -17.05 -22.21 2.46
N ASP A 70 -17.65 -23.02 1.56
CA ASP A 70 -18.96 -23.65 1.79
C ASP A 70 -18.84 -24.95 2.60
N VAL A 71 -17.68 -25.56 2.68
CA VAL A 71 -17.44 -26.82 3.36
C VAL A 71 -16.22 -26.71 4.26
N THR A 72 -16.34 -27.19 5.47
CA THR A 72 -15.26 -27.19 6.47
C THR A 72 -14.84 -28.61 6.83
N PRO A 73 -13.57 -28.83 7.23
CA PRO A 73 -13.13 -30.11 7.73
C PRO A 73 -13.77 -30.49 9.07
N ASP A 74 -14.07 -31.76 9.30
CA ASP A 74 -14.62 -32.24 10.57
C ASP A 74 -13.85 -31.79 11.82
N TRP A 75 -12.51 -31.70 11.71
CA TRP A 75 -11.67 -31.23 12.80
C TRP A 75 -11.91 -29.75 13.15
N TYR A 76 -12.30 -28.92 12.19
CA TYR A 76 -12.65 -27.53 12.43
C TYR A 76 -14.02 -27.43 13.13
N ASP A 77 -14.99 -28.20 12.67
CA ASP A 77 -16.37 -28.21 13.20
C ASP A 77 -16.44 -28.70 14.64
N THR A 78 -15.40 -29.39 15.11
CA THR A 78 -15.32 -29.88 16.50
C THR A 78 -15.14 -28.71 17.49
N ASP A 79 -14.41 -27.67 17.15
CA ASP A 79 -14.16 -26.51 18.00
C ASP A 79 -13.84 -25.25 17.16
N PRO A 80 -14.84 -24.70 16.45
CA PRO A 80 -14.64 -23.52 15.60
C PRO A 80 -14.12 -22.31 16.39
N GLY A 81 -14.56 -22.14 17.64
CA GLY A 81 -14.16 -21.03 18.49
C GLY A 81 -12.68 -21.00 18.81
N LYS A 82 -12.07 -22.15 19.03
CA LYS A 82 -10.61 -22.27 19.22
C LYS A 82 -9.86 -21.79 17.98
N TYR A 83 -10.27 -22.23 16.80
CA TYR A 83 -9.60 -21.89 15.54
C TYR A 83 -9.81 -20.41 15.15
N GLU A 84 -10.97 -19.85 15.46
CA GLU A 84 -11.19 -18.42 15.33
C GLU A 84 -10.22 -17.62 16.22
N GLU A 85 -10.07 -18.00 17.48
CA GLU A 85 -9.17 -17.33 18.43
C GLU A 85 -7.70 -17.41 17.97
N GLU A 86 -7.25 -18.60 17.56
CA GLU A 86 -5.90 -18.79 17.02
C GLU A 86 -5.66 -17.92 15.77
N PHE A 87 -6.67 -17.80 14.91
CA PHE A 87 -6.58 -16.95 13.72
C PHE A 87 -6.56 -15.46 14.07
N ARG A 88 -7.38 -15.02 15.02
CA ARG A 88 -7.37 -13.64 15.54
C ARG A 88 -6.00 -13.25 16.09
N GLN A 89 -5.39 -14.13 16.87
CA GLN A 89 -4.04 -13.93 17.41
C GLN A 89 -2.99 -13.80 16.29
N ALA A 90 -3.06 -14.64 15.27
CA ALA A 90 -2.15 -14.57 14.13
C ALA A 90 -2.31 -13.27 13.33
N VAL A 91 -3.54 -12.82 13.10
CA VAL A 91 -3.82 -11.52 12.43
C VAL A 91 -3.40 -10.35 13.33
N LYS A 92 -3.62 -10.42 14.62
CA LYS A 92 -3.17 -9.39 15.58
C LYS A 92 -1.67 -9.24 15.58
N ALA A 93 -0.92 -10.34 15.60
CA ALA A 93 0.54 -10.33 15.51
C ALA A 93 1.04 -9.72 14.19
N TRP A 94 0.36 -10.00 13.07
CA TRP A 94 0.64 -9.34 11.79
C TRP A 94 0.35 -7.84 11.87
N TRP A 95 -0.81 -7.46 12.42
CA TRP A 95 -1.25 -6.06 12.55
C TRP A 95 -0.27 -5.25 13.41
N ASP A 96 0.10 -5.75 14.58
CA ASP A 96 1.06 -5.09 15.49
C ASP A 96 2.42 -4.83 14.84
N LYS A 97 2.82 -5.70 13.92
CA LYS A 97 4.09 -5.57 13.19
C LYS A 97 4.02 -4.58 12.04
N HIS A 98 2.88 -4.49 11.35
CA HIS A 98 2.78 -3.82 10.06
C HIS A 98 1.92 -2.57 10.02
N VAL A 99 1.08 -2.33 11.04
CA VAL A 99 0.17 -1.18 11.07
C VAL A 99 0.64 -0.18 12.12
N ILE A 100 0.85 1.04 11.68
CA ILE A 100 1.30 2.13 12.56
C ILE A 100 0.31 3.30 12.44
N VAL A 101 -0.20 3.75 13.59
CA VAL A 101 -1.23 4.79 13.67
C VAL A 101 -0.76 5.93 14.57
N ASP A 102 -0.97 7.18 14.13
CA ASP A 102 -0.75 8.41 14.90
C ASP A 102 0.69 8.56 15.46
N LYS A 103 1.70 8.09 14.71
CA LYS A 103 3.11 8.14 15.15
C LYS A 103 3.95 9.14 14.36
N LYS A 104 4.98 9.66 15.04
CA LYS A 104 6.12 10.33 14.41
C LYS A 104 7.27 9.34 14.36
N ILE A 105 7.87 9.18 13.19
CA ILE A 105 8.91 8.19 12.90
C ILE A 105 10.05 8.92 12.21
N ASP A 106 11.26 8.73 12.68
CA ASP A 106 12.42 9.36 12.05
C ASP A 106 12.77 8.64 10.75
N GLU A 107 12.84 7.30 10.78
CA GLU A 107 13.28 6.52 9.62
C GLU A 107 12.63 5.14 9.57
N LEU A 108 12.32 4.68 8.33
CA LEU A 108 11.99 3.31 8.01
C LEU A 108 12.86 2.87 6.84
N SER A 109 13.63 1.79 6.99
CA SER A 109 14.63 1.37 6.00
C SER A 109 14.37 -0.02 5.39
N SER A 110 13.47 -0.79 5.96
CA SER A 110 13.12 -2.13 5.47
C SER A 110 11.73 -2.53 5.92
N GLY A 111 11.18 -3.56 5.29
CA GLY A 111 9.88 -4.13 5.65
C GLY A 111 8.70 -3.48 4.94
N PHE A 112 7.51 -3.86 5.38
CA PHE A 112 6.24 -3.42 4.85
C PHE A 112 5.39 -2.81 5.95
N TYR A 113 4.78 -1.64 5.71
CA TYR A 113 3.95 -0.96 6.70
C TYR A 113 2.72 -0.29 6.07
N ARG A 114 1.63 -0.26 6.84
CA ARG A 114 0.45 0.58 6.58
C ARG A 114 0.44 1.72 7.60
N LEU A 115 0.50 2.94 7.12
CA LEU A 115 0.65 4.14 7.95
C LEU A 115 -0.62 4.98 7.92
N LYS A 116 -1.21 5.22 9.09
CA LYS A 116 -2.40 6.06 9.25
C LYS A 116 -2.09 7.27 10.11
N ARG A 117 -2.27 8.48 9.59
CA ARG A 117 -2.01 9.77 10.26
C ARG A 117 -0.60 9.85 10.86
N CYS A 118 0.37 9.22 10.21
CA CYS A 118 1.77 9.22 10.62
C CYS A 118 2.58 10.35 9.98
N LYS A 119 3.67 10.73 10.64
CA LYS A 119 4.69 11.63 10.08
C LYS A 119 6.02 10.89 10.08
N VAL A 120 6.52 10.53 8.90
CA VAL A 120 7.80 9.87 8.71
C VAL A 120 8.78 10.87 8.11
N LYS A 121 9.97 11.02 8.68
CA LYS A 121 10.98 11.92 8.10
C LYS A 121 11.59 11.30 6.84
N LYS A 122 12.02 10.02 6.90
CA LYS A 122 12.68 9.35 5.78
C LYS A 122 12.22 7.93 5.57
N LEU A 123 12.06 7.57 4.29
CA LEU A 123 12.00 6.19 3.82
C LEU A 123 13.28 5.88 3.04
N LEU A 124 13.96 4.79 3.37
CA LEU A 124 15.24 4.42 2.80
C LEU A 124 15.21 2.99 2.23
N ASN A 125 16.14 2.73 1.31
CA ASN A 125 16.39 1.39 0.77
C ASN A 125 15.13 0.71 0.17
N ASP A 126 14.81 -0.50 0.63
CA ASP A 126 13.75 -1.34 0.06
C ASP A 126 12.45 -1.36 0.90
N VAL A 127 12.25 -0.36 1.77
CA VAL A 127 11.01 -0.26 2.55
C VAL A 127 9.81 -0.01 1.65
N LYS A 128 8.69 -0.67 1.95
CA LYS A 128 7.41 -0.42 1.28
C LYS A 128 6.36 0.03 2.27
N VAL A 129 5.66 1.12 1.94
CA VAL A 129 4.60 1.66 2.80
C VAL A 129 3.32 1.97 2.03
N TYR A 130 2.19 1.99 2.74
CA TYR A 130 0.90 2.52 2.29
C TYR A 130 0.53 3.69 3.18
N LEU A 131 0.10 4.79 2.59
CA LEU A 131 -0.16 6.04 3.30
C LEU A 131 -1.65 6.40 3.28
N ASP A 132 -2.25 6.55 4.46
CA ASP A 132 -3.55 7.17 4.61
C ASP A 132 -3.44 8.39 5.53
N ARG A 133 -3.68 9.60 4.99
CA ARG A 133 -3.54 10.89 5.68
C ARG A 133 -2.20 11.02 6.41
N SER A 134 -1.15 10.49 5.81
CA SER A 134 0.20 10.44 6.37
C SER A 134 1.17 11.26 5.54
N THR A 135 2.26 11.69 6.18
CA THR A 135 3.28 12.51 5.53
C THR A 135 4.63 11.79 5.59
N VAL A 136 5.32 11.76 4.46
CA VAL A 136 6.72 11.35 4.34
C VAL A 136 7.53 12.55 3.90
N GLY A 137 8.59 12.89 4.62
CA GLY A 137 9.48 14.00 4.28
C GLY A 137 10.30 13.70 3.04
N GLU A 138 11.00 12.59 3.04
CA GLU A 138 11.91 12.20 1.95
C GLU A 138 11.89 10.68 1.69
N MET A 139 11.96 10.31 0.43
CA MET A 139 12.13 8.94 -0.05
C MET A 139 13.45 8.84 -0.80
N CYS A 140 14.27 7.83 -0.46
CA CYS A 140 15.57 7.58 -1.08
C CYS A 140 15.77 6.09 -1.40
N GLY A 141 16.74 5.81 -2.27
CA GLY A 141 17.07 4.45 -2.69
C GLY A 141 15.95 3.83 -3.53
N ARG A 142 15.53 2.62 -3.20
CA ARG A 142 14.42 1.91 -3.86
C ARG A 142 13.15 1.89 -3.00
N SER A 143 13.01 2.87 -2.09
CA SER A 143 11.83 2.94 -1.23
C SER A 143 10.55 3.12 -2.03
N THR A 144 9.48 2.47 -1.57
CA THR A 144 8.22 2.45 -2.31
C THR A 144 7.05 2.88 -1.41
N VAL A 145 6.24 3.79 -1.93
CA VAL A 145 4.88 4.01 -1.45
C VAL A 145 3.94 3.30 -2.43
N GLY A 146 3.28 2.23 -2.01
CA GLY A 146 2.34 1.48 -2.86
C GLY A 146 1.17 2.35 -3.29
N GLU A 147 0.44 2.88 -2.31
CA GLU A 147 -0.66 3.80 -2.56
C GLU A 147 -0.72 4.93 -1.52
N MET A 148 -1.21 6.06 -1.95
CA MET A 148 -1.47 7.24 -1.12
C MET A 148 -2.95 7.59 -1.17
N TRP A 149 -3.61 7.67 -0.01
CA TRP A 149 -5.03 8.03 0.09
C TRP A 149 -5.27 9.31 0.89
N GLY A 150 -6.42 9.92 0.62
CA GLY A 150 -6.87 11.11 1.32
C GLY A 150 -6.05 12.34 0.95
N SER A 151 -5.35 12.90 1.92
CA SER A 151 -4.44 14.04 1.77
C SER A 151 -3.01 13.66 2.16
N SER A 152 -2.57 12.44 1.81
CA SER A 152 -1.21 12.00 2.10
C SER A 152 -0.18 12.79 1.28
N THR A 153 1.00 13.00 1.85
CA THR A 153 2.05 13.81 1.22
C THR A 153 3.39 13.10 1.24
N VAL A 154 4.11 13.15 0.13
CA VAL A 154 5.55 12.88 0.05
C VAL A 154 6.24 14.18 -0.31
N GLY A 155 7.14 14.68 0.54
CA GLY A 155 7.85 15.93 0.31
C GLY A 155 8.83 15.83 -0.87
N LYS A 156 9.71 14.84 -0.82
CA LYS A 156 10.77 14.65 -1.82
C LYS A 156 10.95 13.18 -2.17
N MET A 157 11.20 12.92 -3.44
CA MET A 157 11.58 11.60 -3.97
C MET A 157 12.93 11.70 -4.68
N ARG A 158 13.85 10.79 -4.40
CA ARG A 158 15.19 10.71 -5.00
C ARG A 158 15.53 9.29 -5.45
N ASP A 159 16.60 9.18 -6.18
CA ASP A 159 17.15 7.90 -6.69
C ASP A 159 16.10 7.14 -7.54
N SER A 160 15.84 5.89 -7.20
CA SER A 160 14.85 5.05 -7.87
C SER A 160 13.58 4.85 -7.02
N SER A 161 13.25 5.82 -6.16
CA SER A 161 12.07 5.72 -5.30
C SER A 161 10.77 5.80 -6.10
N THR A 162 9.75 5.10 -5.62
CA THR A 162 8.49 4.94 -6.38
C THR A 162 7.26 5.23 -5.53
N VAL A 163 6.30 5.94 -6.11
CA VAL A 163 4.91 5.96 -5.65
C VAL A 163 4.05 5.25 -6.69
N GLY A 164 3.39 4.15 -6.30
CA GLY A 164 2.57 3.36 -7.22
C GLY A 164 1.32 4.10 -7.65
N LYS A 165 0.45 4.45 -6.70
CA LYS A 165 -0.81 5.15 -6.99
C LYS A 165 -1.08 6.28 -6.00
N MET A 166 -1.64 7.34 -6.52
CA MET A 166 -2.09 8.49 -5.74
C MET A 166 -3.61 8.69 -5.90
N TRP A 167 -4.33 8.78 -4.79
CA TRP A 167 -5.78 8.97 -4.75
C TRP A 167 -6.18 10.22 -3.98
N GLY A 168 -7.35 10.75 -4.30
CA GLY A 168 -7.93 11.90 -3.58
C GLY A 168 -7.13 13.19 -3.81
N ARG A 169 -6.66 13.83 -2.76
CA ARG A 169 -5.84 15.05 -2.79
C ARG A 169 -4.40 14.81 -2.33
N SER A 170 -3.86 13.63 -2.64
CA SER A 170 -2.49 13.31 -2.27
C SER A 170 -1.47 14.09 -3.10
N THR A 171 -0.31 14.37 -2.52
CA THR A 171 0.70 15.24 -3.12
C THR A 171 2.10 14.63 -3.05
N VAL A 172 2.86 14.72 -4.15
CA VAL A 172 4.30 14.59 -4.17
C VAL A 172 4.87 15.99 -4.45
N GLY A 173 5.70 16.50 -3.55
CA GLY A 173 6.28 17.85 -3.68
C GLY A 173 7.30 17.94 -4.79
N LYS A 174 8.39 17.19 -4.68
CA LYS A 174 9.50 17.20 -5.62
C LYS A 174 9.96 15.80 -5.98
N MET A 175 10.32 15.61 -7.24
CA MET A 175 10.87 14.37 -7.78
C MET A 175 12.23 14.67 -8.42
N TRP A 176 13.26 13.87 -8.10
CA TRP A 176 14.60 13.94 -8.67
C TRP A 176 15.06 12.58 -9.18
N ASP A 177 16.13 12.60 -9.94
CA ASP A 177 16.82 11.43 -10.47
C ASP A 177 15.89 10.55 -11.32
N SER A 178 15.78 9.26 -11.02
CA SER A 178 14.93 8.30 -11.71
C SER A 178 13.65 7.96 -10.93
N SER A 179 13.20 8.87 -10.07
CA SER A 179 12.01 8.62 -9.25
C SER A 179 10.72 8.55 -10.09
N THR A 180 9.76 7.75 -9.65
CA THR A 180 8.57 7.45 -10.46
C THR A 180 7.28 7.59 -9.66
N VAL A 181 6.25 8.20 -10.27
CA VAL A 181 4.84 8.07 -9.87
C VAL A 181 4.10 7.28 -10.94
N GLY A 182 3.51 6.15 -10.59
CA GLY A 182 2.82 5.25 -11.54
C GLY A 182 1.50 5.79 -12.03
N GLU A 183 0.53 5.98 -11.14
CA GLU A 183 -0.81 6.46 -11.50
C GLU A 183 -1.30 7.56 -10.55
N MET A 184 -1.96 8.54 -11.10
CA MET A 184 -2.56 9.66 -10.37
C MET A 184 -4.06 9.75 -10.65
N TRP A 185 -4.86 9.82 -9.59
CA TRP A 185 -6.32 9.88 -9.63
C TRP A 185 -6.87 11.00 -8.74
N GLY A 186 -8.09 11.44 -9.05
CA GLY A 186 -8.74 12.52 -8.29
C GLY A 186 -8.07 13.86 -8.55
N SER A 187 -7.80 14.60 -7.51
CA SER A 187 -7.09 15.90 -7.54
C SER A 187 -5.68 15.78 -6.99
N SER A 188 -5.01 14.66 -7.25
CA SER A 188 -3.64 14.45 -6.79
C SER A 188 -2.64 15.30 -7.59
N THR A 189 -1.53 15.68 -6.96
CA THR A 189 -0.58 16.64 -7.53
C THR A 189 0.86 16.16 -7.40
N VAL A 190 1.65 16.33 -8.47
CA VAL A 190 3.10 16.34 -8.43
C VAL A 190 3.58 17.79 -8.66
N GLY A 191 4.35 18.34 -7.74
CA GLY A 191 4.77 19.74 -7.77
C GLY A 191 5.89 19.99 -8.76
N GLU A 192 7.08 19.44 -8.53
CA GLU A 192 8.27 19.68 -9.34
C GLU A 192 8.91 18.36 -9.78
N MET A 193 9.39 18.30 -11.01
CA MET A 193 10.04 17.13 -11.59
C MET A 193 11.40 17.50 -12.18
N TRP A 194 12.44 16.73 -11.82
CA TRP A 194 13.82 16.97 -12.21
C TRP A 194 14.51 15.67 -12.63
N GLY A 195 15.57 15.77 -13.42
CA GLY A 195 16.34 14.62 -13.86
C GLY A 195 15.60 13.75 -14.87
N SER A 196 15.52 12.46 -14.61
CA SER A 196 14.79 11.47 -15.43
C SER A 196 13.51 10.98 -14.73
N SER A 197 12.93 11.82 -13.87
CA SER A 197 11.73 11.46 -13.14
C SER A 197 10.53 11.25 -14.06
N THR A 198 9.61 10.38 -13.65
CA THR A 198 8.50 9.96 -14.52
C THR A 198 7.15 9.96 -13.80
N VAL A 199 6.12 10.46 -14.47
CA VAL A 199 4.72 10.23 -14.11
C VAL A 199 4.09 9.36 -15.21
N GLY A 200 3.58 8.19 -14.82
CA GLY A 200 3.02 7.23 -15.76
C GLY A 200 1.65 7.65 -16.28
N LYS A 201 0.59 7.48 -15.51
CA LYS A 201 -0.78 7.80 -15.94
C LYS A 201 -1.42 8.85 -15.06
N MET A 202 -2.05 9.83 -15.68
CA MET A 202 -2.83 10.86 -15.01
C MET A 202 -4.30 10.76 -15.39
N ARG A 203 -5.20 10.84 -14.39
CA ARG A 203 -6.65 10.76 -14.58
C ARG A 203 -7.39 11.81 -13.77
N ASN A 204 -8.61 12.15 -14.21
CA ASN A 204 -9.46 13.16 -13.59
C ASN A 204 -8.77 14.55 -13.54
N SER A 205 -8.81 15.22 -12.40
CA SER A 205 -8.21 16.54 -12.20
C SER A 205 -6.79 16.48 -11.62
N SER A 206 -6.08 15.37 -11.82
CA SER A 206 -4.70 15.28 -11.35
C SER A 206 -3.76 16.18 -12.16
N THR A 207 -2.77 16.75 -11.50
CA THR A 207 -1.82 17.69 -12.11
C THR A 207 -0.38 17.30 -11.84
N ALA A 208 0.49 17.50 -12.81
CA ALA A 208 1.93 17.43 -12.65
C ALA A 208 2.54 18.68 -13.31
N ARG A 209 3.53 19.27 -12.65
CA ARG A 209 4.27 20.42 -13.19
C ARG A 209 5.66 19.95 -13.60
N ASP A 210 6.03 20.29 -14.81
CA ASP A 210 7.33 20.01 -15.36
C ASP A 210 8.09 21.33 -15.60
N PHE A 211 9.41 21.27 -15.53
CA PHE A 211 10.27 22.40 -15.86
C PHE A 211 10.86 22.21 -17.25
N LYS A 212 10.65 23.16 -18.14
CA LYS A 212 11.03 23.16 -19.57
C LYS A 212 12.49 22.79 -19.88
N ASN A 213 13.38 22.73 -18.90
CA ASN A 213 14.82 22.54 -19.09
C ASN A 213 15.30 21.10 -18.85
N TYR A 214 14.39 20.11 -18.67
CA TYR A 214 14.78 18.74 -18.43
C TYR A 214 14.18 17.79 -19.47
N PRO A 215 14.91 17.54 -20.58
CA PRO A 215 14.39 16.76 -21.72
C PRO A 215 14.12 15.29 -21.41
N ASN A 216 14.52 14.80 -20.24
CA ASN A 216 14.37 13.40 -19.83
C ASN A 216 13.14 13.13 -18.96
N VAL A 217 12.39 14.16 -18.54
CA VAL A 217 11.13 13.99 -17.81
C VAL A 217 10.07 13.40 -18.73
N LYS A 218 9.39 12.34 -18.29
CA LYS A 218 8.34 11.68 -19.06
C LYS A 218 7.01 11.73 -18.33
N ILE A 219 6.00 12.27 -19.01
CA ILE A 219 4.62 12.29 -18.51
C ILE A 219 3.73 11.63 -19.56
N HIS A 220 3.03 10.56 -19.19
CA HIS A 220 2.07 9.90 -20.07
C HIS A 220 0.65 10.42 -19.79
N ILE A 221 0.09 11.17 -20.73
CA ILE A 221 -1.24 11.74 -20.64
C ILE A 221 -2.20 10.88 -21.47
N PRO A 222 -3.22 10.23 -20.85
CA PRO A 222 -4.26 9.54 -21.61
C PRO A 222 -5.11 10.53 -22.42
N LYS A 223 -5.71 10.07 -23.52
CA LYS A 223 -6.68 10.87 -24.29
C LYS A 223 -7.77 11.44 -23.36
N GLY A 224 -7.86 12.77 -23.28
CA GLY A 224 -8.84 13.49 -22.44
C GLY A 224 -8.29 14.10 -21.14
N GLY A 225 -7.03 13.86 -20.76
CA GLY A 225 -6.38 14.54 -19.65
C GLY A 225 -5.97 15.98 -20.05
N LYS A 226 -6.11 16.93 -19.13
CA LYS A 226 -5.57 18.29 -19.30
C LYS A 226 -4.19 18.32 -18.69
N PHE A 227 -3.21 18.79 -19.47
CA PHE A 227 -1.86 19.08 -19.03
C PHE A 227 -1.62 20.58 -19.20
N GLU A 228 -1.09 21.23 -18.17
CA GLU A 228 -0.61 22.60 -18.25
C GLU A 228 0.91 22.59 -18.06
N LEU A 229 1.63 22.96 -19.10
CA LEU A 229 3.02 23.37 -19.00
C LEU A 229 3.04 24.73 -18.32
N VAL A 230 3.63 24.83 -17.13
CA VAL A 230 3.85 26.10 -16.45
C VAL A 230 5.22 26.60 -16.89
N GLU A 231 5.24 27.76 -17.56
CA GLU A 231 6.49 28.47 -17.84
C GLU A 231 7.01 29.07 -16.53
N HIS A 232 8.24 28.75 -16.16
CA HIS A 232 8.93 29.43 -15.08
C HIS A 232 9.51 30.74 -15.59
N GLU A 233 9.18 31.84 -14.95
CA GLU A 233 10.03 33.05 -15.01
C GLU A 233 11.33 32.70 -14.28
N GLU A 234 12.46 32.87 -14.94
CA GLU A 234 13.80 32.75 -14.35
C GLU A 234 13.87 33.70 -13.15
N GLU A 235 14.00 33.17 -11.93
CA GLU A 235 14.47 33.99 -10.82
C GLU A 235 15.87 34.51 -11.21
N LYS A 236 15.98 35.83 -11.47
CA LYS A 236 17.27 36.48 -11.66
C LYS A 236 18.09 36.24 -10.41
N PRO A 237 19.37 35.84 -10.54
CA PRO A 237 20.24 35.76 -9.37
C PRO A 237 20.25 37.13 -8.70
N CYS A 238 20.06 37.15 -7.40
CA CYS A 238 20.30 38.36 -6.60
C CYS A 238 21.79 38.69 -6.69
N ASP A 239 22.07 39.87 -7.22
CA ASP A 239 23.39 40.51 -7.18
C ASP A 239 23.80 40.82 -5.73
#